data_24fa5f11536e6190cc8747c7015d0672
#
_entry.id   24fa5f11536e6190cc8747c7015d0672
#
_cell.length_a   1.000
_cell.length_b   1.000
_cell.length_c   1.000
_cell.angle_alpha   90.00
_cell.angle_beta   90.00
_cell.angle_gamma   90.00
#
_symmetry.space_group_name_H-M   'P 1'
#
loop_
_entity.id
_entity.type
_entity.pdbx_description
1 polymer ?
#
loop_
_entity_poly.entity_id
_entity_poly.type
_entity_poly.pdbx_seq_one_letter_code
_entity_poly.pdbx_strand_id
1 'polypeptide(L)'
;MGAFLAGAAAGYGIAMPVGAIGVLIAGLSARHSLRVGAAAGLGAATADGLYALAAVLGGAAVAGIVAPFAGPLRMVAAVTLVALAVVTAVGAIRRRARPPEDRSRPVSPGAAYSGILALTLLNPATVVYFAALVLGRGGRFGGGGAWFVTGAFLASASWQLFLAGGGSLVGRLLVGPRGRLITALVSSAVIAALGIGLL
;
A
#
# COMPACT_ATOMS: atom_id res chain seq x y z
N MET A 1 13.64 -21.96 10.73
CA MET A 1 14.03 -20.52 10.83
C MET A 1 14.33 -19.88 9.47
N GLY A 2 15.04 -20.53 8.55
CA GLY A 2 15.38 -19.92 7.26
C GLY A 2 14.18 -19.48 6.40
N ALA A 3 13.07 -20.22 6.38
CA ALA A 3 11.88 -19.86 5.59
C ALA A 3 11.17 -18.60 6.14
N PHE A 4 11.08 -18.44 7.46
CA PHE A 4 10.52 -17.25 8.09
C PHE A 4 11.35 -16.01 7.77
N LEU A 5 12.66 -16.07 7.95
CA LEU A 5 13.56 -14.95 7.64
C LEU A 5 13.52 -14.58 6.15
N ALA A 6 13.43 -15.57 5.29
CA ALA A 6 13.28 -15.35 3.86
C ALA A 6 11.93 -14.69 3.52
N GLY A 7 10.85 -15.08 4.20
CA GLY A 7 9.56 -14.43 4.11
C GLY A 7 9.62 -12.99 4.62
N ALA A 8 10.24 -12.78 5.78
CA ALA A 8 10.40 -11.44 6.32
C ALA A 8 11.21 -10.51 5.40
N ALA A 9 12.30 -11.01 4.82
CA ALA A 9 13.07 -10.26 3.83
C ALA A 9 12.24 -9.91 2.59
N ALA A 10 11.39 -10.84 2.11
CA ALA A 10 10.47 -10.59 1.01
C ALA A 10 9.41 -9.54 1.38
N GLY A 11 8.81 -9.65 2.55
CA GLY A 11 7.81 -8.70 3.05
C GLY A 11 8.36 -7.29 3.20
N TYR A 12 9.54 -7.12 3.79
CA TYR A 12 10.21 -5.81 3.83
C TYR A 12 10.61 -5.34 2.43
N GLY A 13 11.09 -6.22 1.56
CA GLY A 13 11.51 -5.87 0.21
C GLY A 13 10.39 -5.25 -0.62
N ILE A 14 9.12 -5.68 -0.45
CA ILE A 14 7.96 -5.09 -1.11
C ILE A 14 7.41 -3.87 -0.38
N ALA A 15 7.44 -3.85 0.96
CA ALA A 15 6.81 -2.82 1.76
C ALA A 15 7.68 -1.57 1.95
N MET A 16 9.01 -1.72 2.06
CA MET A 16 9.94 -0.61 2.33
C MET A 16 10.04 0.43 1.21
N PRO A 17 10.04 0.08 -0.09
CA PRO A 17 9.95 1.09 -1.12
C PRO A 17 8.65 1.89 -0.94
N VAL A 18 8.77 3.11 -0.36
CA VAL A 18 7.61 3.94 -0.04
C VAL A 18 6.94 4.36 -1.34
N GLY A 19 5.94 3.59 -1.72
CA GLY A 19 5.10 3.86 -2.88
C GLY A 19 3.84 4.64 -2.51
N ALA A 20 2.95 4.80 -3.49
CA ALA A 20 1.68 5.50 -3.33
C ALA A 20 0.82 4.94 -2.17
N ILE A 21 0.83 3.62 -1.94
CA ILE A 21 0.09 2.96 -0.87
C ILE A 21 0.61 3.41 0.51
N GLY A 22 1.93 3.44 0.71
CA GLY A 22 2.52 3.92 1.96
C GLY A 22 2.17 5.39 2.25
N VAL A 23 2.19 6.24 1.23
CA VAL A 23 1.78 7.65 1.34
C VAL A 23 0.29 7.76 1.68
N LEU A 24 -0.56 6.91 1.09
CA LEU A 24 -2.00 6.86 1.40
C LEU A 24 -2.24 6.44 2.86
N ILE A 25 -1.55 5.40 3.35
CA ILE A 25 -1.66 4.93 4.74
C ILE A 25 -1.26 6.04 5.71
N ALA A 26 -0.09 6.64 5.51
CA ALA A 26 0.37 7.77 6.33
C ALA A 26 -0.62 8.94 6.27
N GLY A 27 -1.12 9.28 5.07
CA GLY A 27 -2.10 10.33 4.85
C GLY A 27 -3.47 10.07 5.50
N LEU A 28 -3.96 8.83 5.48
CA LEU A 28 -5.19 8.42 6.18
C LEU A 28 -5.01 8.54 7.69
N SER A 29 -3.86 8.10 8.21
CA SER A 29 -3.53 8.20 9.61
C SER A 29 -3.44 9.66 10.09
N ALA A 30 -2.79 10.51 9.31
CA ALA A 30 -2.63 11.93 9.60
C ALA A 30 -3.97 12.70 9.61
N ARG A 31 -4.86 12.37 8.67
CA ARG A 31 -6.12 13.11 8.46
C ARG A 31 -7.28 12.61 9.30
N HIS A 32 -7.31 11.35 9.65
CA HIS A 32 -8.41 10.74 10.40
C HIS A 32 -7.96 10.29 11.79
N SER A 33 -7.28 9.16 11.87
CA SER A 33 -6.77 8.65 13.14
C SER A 33 -5.75 7.53 12.91
N LEU A 34 -4.97 7.23 13.95
CA LEU A 34 -4.07 6.07 13.94
C LEU A 34 -4.83 4.76 13.67
N ARG A 35 -6.06 4.61 14.19
CA ARG A 35 -6.91 3.41 13.96
C ARG A 35 -7.23 3.23 12.48
N VAL A 36 -7.57 4.31 11.78
CA VAL A 36 -7.85 4.29 10.34
C VAL A 36 -6.58 3.97 9.55
N GLY A 37 -5.46 4.61 9.89
CA GLY A 37 -4.16 4.33 9.26
C GLY A 37 -3.67 2.90 9.51
N ALA A 38 -3.82 2.40 10.74
CA ALA A 38 -3.44 1.03 11.08
C ALA A 38 -4.30 0.00 10.34
N ALA A 39 -5.62 0.22 10.25
CA ALA A 39 -6.51 -0.64 9.47
C ALA A 39 -6.13 -0.65 7.98
N ALA A 40 -5.82 0.51 7.40
CA ALA A 40 -5.32 0.64 6.05
C ALA A 40 -4.00 -0.14 5.86
N GLY A 41 -3.05 0.01 6.78
CA GLY A 41 -1.77 -0.71 6.77
C GLY A 41 -1.93 -2.22 6.86
N LEU A 42 -2.84 -2.71 7.71
CA LEU A 42 -3.18 -4.13 7.79
C LEU A 42 -3.85 -4.63 6.49
N GLY A 43 -4.62 -3.79 5.79
CA GLY A 43 -5.15 -4.12 4.47
C GLY A 43 -4.03 -4.38 3.45
N ALA A 44 -3.02 -3.52 3.39
CA ALA A 44 -1.85 -3.72 2.54
C ALA A 44 -1.09 -4.99 2.91
N ALA A 45 -0.80 -5.19 4.19
CA ALA A 45 -0.09 -6.37 4.67
C ALA A 45 -0.86 -7.67 4.37
N THR A 46 -2.20 -7.65 4.44
CA THR A 46 -3.03 -8.79 4.05
C THR A 46 -2.88 -9.11 2.57
N ALA A 47 -2.85 -8.11 1.70
CA ALA A 47 -2.58 -8.32 0.27
C ALA A 47 -1.22 -8.98 0.04
N ASP A 48 -0.16 -8.45 0.68
CA ASP A 48 1.18 -9.00 0.58
C ASP A 48 1.24 -10.45 1.09
N GLY A 49 0.55 -10.76 2.20
CA GLY A 49 0.41 -12.12 2.72
C GLY A 49 -0.32 -13.06 1.76
N LEU A 50 -1.40 -12.57 1.09
CA LEU A 50 -2.12 -13.34 0.08
C LEU A 50 -1.25 -13.62 -1.16
N TYR A 51 -0.45 -12.64 -1.60
CA TYR A 51 0.51 -12.86 -2.68
C TYR A 51 1.62 -13.84 -2.29
N ALA A 52 2.12 -13.75 -1.05
CA ALA A 52 3.07 -14.71 -0.52
C ALA A 52 2.47 -16.13 -0.47
N LEU A 53 1.21 -16.25 -0.07
CA LEU A 53 0.47 -17.52 -0.06
C LEU A 53 0.29 -18.06 -1.49
N ALA A 54 -0.15 -17.23 -2.42
CA ALA A 54 -0.29 -17.61 -3.82
C ALA A 54 1.06 -18.04 -4.42
N ALA A 55 2.15 -17.35 -4.06
CA ALA A 55 3.50 -17.71 -4.47
C ALA A 55 3.92 -19.10 -3.95
N VAL A 56 3.59 -19.42 -2.70
CA VAL A 56 3.88 -20.75 -2.09
C VAL A 56 3.05 -21.86 -2.71
N LEU A 57 1.76 -21.62 -2.97
CA LEU A 57 0.82 -22.63 -3.48
C LEU A 57 0.94 -22.81 -5.00
N GLY A 58 1.13 -21.70 -5.73
CA GLY A 58 1.04 -21.67 -7.18
C GLY A 58 2.39 -21.76 -7.92
N GLY A 59 3.48 -21.48 -7.25
CA GLY A 59 4.82 -21.55 -7.84
C GLY A 59 4.93 -20.88 -9.21
N ALA A 60 5.68 -21.51 -10.12
CA ALA A 60 5.94 -21.01 -11.46
C ALA A 60 4.68 -20.88 -12.34
N ALA A 61 3.61 -21.65 -12.07
CA ALA A 61 2.37 -21.60 -12.86
C ALA A 61 1.66 -20.23 -12.71
N VAL A 62 1.57 -19.70 -11.50
CA VAL A 62 0.96 -18.37 -11.26
C VAL A 62 1.79 -17.27 -11.90
N ALA A 63 3.12 -17.36 -11.82
CA ALA A 63 4.00 -16.40 -12.46
C ALA A 63 3.83 -16.37 -13.99
N GLY A 64 3.69 -17.54 -14.62
CA GLY A 64 3.45 -17.66 -16.06
C GLY A 64 2.11 -17.07 -16.52
N ILE A 65 1.06 -17.20 -15.69
CA ILE A 65 -0.26 -16.63 -16.01
C ILE A 65 -0.26 -15.11 -15.87
N VAL A 66 0.45 -14.57 -14.88
CA VAL A 66 0.41 -13.13 -14.57
C VAL A 66 1.37 -12.31 -15.43
N ALA A 67 2.52 -12.87 -15.83
CA ALA A 67 3.54 -12.17 -16.59
C ALA A 67 3.03 -11.48 -17.87
N PRO A 68 2.16 -12.09 -18.70
CA PRO A 68 1.63 -11.44 -19.91
C PRO A 68 0.76 -10.21 -19.63
N PHE A 69 0.17 -10.14 -18.42
CA PHE A 69 -0.73 -9.05 -18.02
C PHE A 69 -0.03 -7.94 -17.24
N ALA A 70 1.29 -8.05 -16.99
CA ALA A 70 2.03 -7.07 -16.20
C ALA A 70 1.96 -5.65 -16.79
N GLY A 71 2.02 -5.51 -18.12
CA GLY A 71 1.89 -4.23 -18.81
C GLY A 71 0.52 -3.56 -18.63
N PRO A 72 -0.58 -4.22 -19.02
CA PRO A 72 -1.93 -3.70 -18.78
C PRO A 72 -2.23 -3.38 -17.30
N LEU A 73 -1.84 -4.26 -16.38
CA LEU A 73 -2.01 -4.04 -14.95
C LEU A 73 -1.26 -2.78 -14.45
N ARG A 74 -0.03 -2.59 -14.94
CA ARG A 74 0.79 -1.41 -14.65
C ARG A 74 0.12 -0.13 -15.12
N MET A 75 -0.46 -0.12 -16.32
CA MET A 75 -1.17 1.04 -16.86
C MET A 75 -2.44 1.36 -16.05
N VAL A 76 -3.23 0.35 -15.70
CA VAL A 76 -4.43 0.50 -14.85
C VAL A 76 -4.05 1.08 -13.49
N ALA A 77 -2.98 0.59 -12.86
CA ALA A 77 -2.52 1.13 -11.58
C ALA A 77 -2.05 2.57 -11.71
N ALA A 78 -1.26 2.91 -12.74
CA ALA A 78 -0.79 4.27 -12.95
C ALA A 78 -1.97 5.25 -13.10
N VAL A 79 -2.96 4.93 -13.96
CA VAL A 79 -4.16 5.73 -14.16
C VAL A 79 -4.95 5.88 -12.85
N THR A 80 -5.14 4.80 -12.10
CA THR A 80 -5.86 4.83 -10.82
C THR A 80 -5.16 5.72 -9.80
N LEU A 81 -3.83 5.64 -9.69
CA LEU A 81 -3.05 6.45 -8.76
C LEU A 81 -3.09 7.94 -9.15
N VAL A 82 -2.92 8.25 -10.43
CA VAL A 82 -3.01 9.64 -10.93
C VAL A 82 -4.41 10.20 -10.70
N ALA A 83 -5.47 9.46 -11.02
CA ALA A 83 -6.84 9.88 -10.76
C ALA A 83 -7.08 10.15 -9.26
N LEU A 84 -6.61 9.26 -8.38
CA LEU A 84 -6.73 9.44 -6.94
C LEU A 84 -5.94 10.66 -6.43
N ALA A 85 -4.75 10.90 -6.97
CA ALA A 85 -3.94 12.09 -6.66
C ALA A 85 -4.68 13.37 -7.05
N VAL A 86 -5.24 13.43 -8.28
CA VAL A 86 -6.01 14.58 -8.77
C VAL A 86 -7.26 14.82 -7.91
N VAL A 87 -8.06 13.78 -7.63
CA VAL A 87 -9.26 13.90 -6.79
C VAL A 87 -8.90 14.41 -5.39
N THR A 88 -7.81 13.91 -4.80
CA THR A 88 -7.36 14.33 -3.46
C THR A 88 -6.88 15.79 -3.48
N ALA A 89 -6.08 16.19 -4.49
CA ALA A 89 -5.58 17.56 -4.62
C ALA A 89 -6.71 18.55 -4.87
N VAL A 90 -7.59 18.29 -5.84
CA VAL A 90 -8.76 19.12 -6.16
C VAL A 90 -9.69 19.24 -4.95
N GLY A 91 -9.94 18.12 -4.25
CA GLY A 91 -10.72 18.12 -3.02
C GLY A 91 -10.10 18.99 -1.91
N ALA A 92 -8.78 18.97 -1.76
CA ALA A 92 -8.06 19.81 -0.78
C ALA A 92 -8.15 21.31 -1.13
N ILE A 93 -7.98 21.65 -2.41
CA ILE A 93 -8.06 23.04 -2.90
C ILE A 93 -9.50 23.58 -2.77
N ARG A 94 -10.50 22.80 -3.19
CA ARG A 94 -11.92 23.21 -3.09
C ARG A 94 -12.36 23.42 -1.64
N ARG A 95 -11.86 22.64 -0.70
CA ARG A 95 -12.15 22.80 0.74
C ARG A 95 -11.52 24.06 1.34
N ARG A 96 -10.41 24.58 0.75
CA ARG A 96 -9.80 25.83 1.19
C ARG A 96 -10.69 27.05 0.85
N ALA A 97 -11.46 26.97 -0.24
CA ALA A 97 -12.34 28.04 -0.71
C ALA A 97 -13.72 28.08 0.02
N ARG A 98 -14.02 27.10 0.90
CA ARG A 98 -15.25 27.07 1.71
C ARG A 98 -14.90 27.19 3.19
N PRO A 99 -15.74 27.89 4.00
CA PRO A 99 -15.63 27.86 5.45
C PRO A 99 -15.59 26.41 5.95
N PRO A 100 -14.99 26.10 7.10
CA PRO A 100 -14.85 24.75 7.61
C PRO A 100 -16.23 24.19 8.02
N GLU A 101 -17.03 23.78 7.05
CA GLU A 101 -18.05 22.79 7.31
C GLU A 101 -17.33 21.45 7.53
N ASP A 102 -17.38 21.00 8.74
CA ASP A 102 -16.77 19.77 9.26
C ASP A 102 -17.47 18.50 8.68
N ARG A 103 -17.44 18.38 7.35
CA ARG A 103 -18.00 17.23 6.60
C ARG A 103 -16.92 16.47 5.84
N SER A 104 -15.80 16.20 6.45
CA SER A 104 -15.05 15.01 6.07
C SER A 104 -15.88 13.81 6.55
N ARG A 105 -16.59 13.15 5.63
CA ARG A 105 -17.23 11.85 5.95
C ARG A 105 -16.20 11.02 6.71
N PRO A 106 -16.50 10.58 7.93
CA PRO A 106 -15.57 9.79 8.71
C PRO A 106 -15.26 8.51 7.91
N VAL A 107 -14.00 8.32 7.55
CA VAL A 107 -13.58 7.06 6.96
C VAL A 107 -13.56 6.04 8.07
N SER A 108 -14.38 4.99 7.95
CA SER A 108 -14.34 3.91 8.92
C SER A 108 -13.06 3.08 8.76
N PRO A 109 -12.54 2.49 9.84
CA PRO A 109 -11.39 1.58 9.74
C PRO A 109 -11.61 0.43 8.75
N GLY A 110 -12.84 -0.12 8.69
CA GLY A 110 -13.19 -1.18 7.73
C GLY A 110 -13.10 -0.72 6.28
N ALA A 111 -13.60 0.50 5.97
CA ALA A 111 -13.48 1.06 4.62
C ALA A 111 -12.03 1.37 4.24
N ALA A 112 -11.21 1.82 5.19
CA ALA A 112 -9.79 2.03 4.98
C ALA A 112 -9.05 0.71 4.71
N TYR A 113 -9.34 -0.33 5.50
CA TYR A 113 -8.79 -1.67 5.32
C TYR A 113 -9.13 -2.23 3.94
N SER A 114 -10.43 -2.31 3.60
CA SER A 114 -10.88 -2.90 2.34
C SER A 114 -10.43 -2.10 1.12
N GLY A 115 -10.41 -0.77 1.22
CA GLY A 115 -9.94 0.10 0.15
C GLY A 115 -8.45 -0.09 -0.15
N ILE A 116 -7.61 -0.11 0.88
CA ILE A 116 -6.16 -0.33 0.70
C ILE A 116 -5.85 -1.78 0.33
N LEU A 117 -6.57 -2.75 0.88
CA LEU A 117 -6.46 -4.15 0.45
C LEU A 117 -6.72 -4.27 -1.06
N ALA A 118 -7.83 -3.73 -1.55
CA ALA A 118 -8.17 -3.78 -2.98
C ALA A 118 -7.12 -3.06 -3.85
N LEU A 119 -6.68 -1.86 -3.44
CA LEU A 119 -5.64 -1.12 -4.16
C LEU A 119 -4.31 -1.89 -4.21
N THR A 120 -3.94 -2.56 -3.12
CA THR A 120 -2.70 -3.34 -3.08
C THR A 120 -2.81 -4.62 -3.92
N LEU A 121 -3.98 -5.30 -3.90
CA LEU A 121 -4.24 -6.46 -4.76
C LEU A 121 -4.25 -6.09 -6.25
N LEU A 122 -4.64 -4.87 -6.59
CA LEU A 122 -4.60 -4.38 -7.98
C LEU A 122 -3.24 -3.75 -8.35
N ASN A 123 -2.29 -3.68 -7.41
CA ASN A 123 -0.98 -3.07 -7.65
C ASN A 123 -0.08 -4.02 -8.45
N PRO A 124 0.24 -3.71 -9.72
CA PRO A 124 1.06 -4.59 -10.55
C PRO A 124 2.50 -4.71 -10.04
N ALA A 125 3.02 -3.71 -9.33
CA ALA A 125 4.35 -3.80 -8.75
C ALA A 125 4.43 -4.94 -7.72
N THR A 126 3.39 -5.11 -6.90
CA THR A 126 3.30 -6.21 -5.93
C THR A 126 3.22 -7.56 -6.65
N VAL A 127 2.40 -7.65 -7.70
CA VAL A 127 2.26 -8.87 -8.51
C VAL A 127 3.60 -9.26 -9.15
N VAL A 128 4.25 -8.30 -9.82
CA VAL A 128 5.55 -8.53 -10.50
C VAL A 128 6.63 -8.92 -9.49
N TYR A 129 6.67 -8.26 -8.33
CA TYR A 129 7.62 -8.59 -7.28
C TYR A 129 7.49 -10.02 -6.80
N PHE A 130 6.27 -10.47 -6.45
CA PHE A 130 6.05 -11.83 -5.97
C PHE A 130 6.24 -12.87 -7.10
N ALA A 131 5.89 -12.55 -8.34
CA ALA A 131 6.19 -13.40 -9.49
C ALA A 131 7.71 -13.58 -9.68
N ALA A 132 8.49 -12.49 -9.63
CA ALA A 132 9.94 -12.53 -9.71
C ALA A 132 10.57 -13.34 -8.56
N LEU A 133 10.03 -13.18 -7.35
CA LEU A 133 10.48 -13.92 -6.18
C LEU A 133 10.27 -15.45 -6.35
N VAL A 134 9.12 -15.86 -6.92
CA VAL A 134 8.81 -17.26 -7.21
C VAL A 134 9.77 -17.82 -8.25
N LEU A 135 9.97 -17.08 -9.34
CA LEU A 135 10.88 -17.48 -10.42
C LEU A 135 12.33 -17.61 -9.91
N GLY A 136 12.80 -16.63 -9.14
CA GLY A 136 14.14 -16.61 -8.56
C GLY A 136 14.41 -17.76 -7.57
N ARG A 137 13.38 -18.31 -6.96
CA ARG A 137 13.47 -19.48 -6.05
C ARG A 137 13.17 -20.82 -6.71
N GLY A 138 12.91 -20.85 -8.01
CA GLY A 138 12.54 -22.06 -8.74
C GLY A 138 11.28 -22.73 -8.20
N GLY A 139 10.34 -21.96 -7.62
CA GLY A 139 9.09 -22.44 -7.06
C GLY A 139 9.22 -23.34 -5.81
N ARG A 140 10.41 -23.45 -5.22
CA ARG A 140 10.68 -24.37 -4.11
C ARG A 140 10.58 -23.64 -2.76
N PHE A 141 9.48 -23.83 -2.07
CA PHE A 141 9.30 -23.33 -0.68
C PHE A 141 9.42 -24.44 0.36
N GLY A 142 9.51 -25.72 -0.07
CA GLY A 142 9.60 -26.90 0.80
C GLY A 142 8.50 -26.92 1.85
N GLY A 143 8.72 -27.66 2.96
CA GLY A 143 7.78 -27.69 4.10
C GLY A 143 7.71 -26.38 4.90
N GLY A 144 8.44 -25.33 4.51
CA GLY A 144 8.49 -24.03 5.20
C GLY A 144 7.54 -22.96 4.66
N GLY A 145 6.63 -23.28 3.72
CA GLY A 145 5.77 -22.32 3.06
C GLY A 145 4.93 -21.46 4.03
N ALA A 146 4.33 -22.08 5.05
CA ALA A 146 3.56 -21.35 6.06
C ALA A 146 4.44 -20.34 6.83
N TRP A 147 5.65 -20.71 7.19
CA TRP A 147 6.61 -19.83 7.84
C TRP A 147 7.03 -18.67 6.94
N PHE A 148 7.18 -18.93 5.63
CA PHE A 148 7.47 -17.88 4.66
C PHE A 148 6.32 -16.86 4.58
N VAL A 149 5.07 -17.33 4.45
CA VAL A 149 3.88 -16.45 4.41
C VAL A 149 3.76 -15.63 5.68
N THR A 150 3.92 -16.26 6.85
CA THR A 150 3.87 -15.58 8.15
C THR A 150 4.96 -14.51 8.25
N GLY A 151 6.19 -14.81 7.84
CA GLY A 151 7.30 -13.86 7.82
C GLY A 151 7.01 -12.66 6.91
N ALA A 152 6.51 -12.91 5.70
CA ALA A 152 6.16 -11.87 4.74
C ALA A 152 5.05 -10.95 5.27
N PHE A 153 3.98 -11.54 5.78
CA PHE A 153 2.86 -10.80 6.38
C PHE A 153 3.29 -9.93 7.56
N LEU A 154 4.02 -10.50 8.54
CA LEU A 154 4.42 -9.78 9.73
C LEU A 154 5.42 -8.66 9.43
N ALA A 155 6.34 -8.88 8.52
CA ALA A 155 7.28 -7.85 8.08
C ALA A 155 6.57 -6.68 7.39
N SER A 156 5.67 -6.98 6.44
CA SER A 156 4.84 -5.95 5.81
C SER A 156 3.97 -5.22 6.83
N ALA A 157 3.27 -5.94 7.71
CA ALA A 157 2.42 -5.35 8.74
C ALA A 157 3.21 -4.41 9.66
N SER A 158 4.40 -4.81 10.12
CA SER A 158 5.24 -3.97 10.98
C SER A 158 5.63 -2.66 10.29
N TRP A 159 6.01 -2.71 9.02
CA TRP A 159 6.36 -1.52 8.24
C TRP A 159 5.16 -0.61 8.00
N GLN A 160 4.03 -1.18 7.60
CA GLN A 160 2.81 -0.41 7.34
C GLN A 160 2.27 0.25 8.62
N LEU A 161 2.36 -0.42 9.77
CA LEU A 161 2.00 0.15 11.06
C LEU A 161 2.99 1.26 11.48
N PHE A 162 4.28 1.11 11.18
CA PHE A 162 5.27 2.16 11.37
C PHE A 162 4.92 3.41 10.54
N LEU A 163 4.55 3.26 9.27
CA LEU A 163 4.08 4.36 8.42
C LEU A 163 2.79 5.01 8.96
N ALA A 164 1.85 4.21 9.46
CA ALA A 164 0.64 4.71 10.08
C ALA A 164 0.95 5.52 11.35
N GLY A 165 1.87 5.04 12.18
CA GLY A 165 2.36 5.74 13.37
C GLY A 165 2.99 7.08 13.03
N GLY A 166 3.92 7.09 12.07
CA GLY A 166 4.57 8.29 11.56
C GLY A 166 3.57 9.30 10.99
N GLY A 167 2.62 8.84 10.19
CA GLY A 167 1.54 9.67 9.64
C GLY A 167 0.66 10.29 10.73
N SER A 168 0.32 9.53 11.76
CA SER A 168 -0.44 10.04 12.92
C SER A 168 0.34 11.12 13.69
N LEU A 169 1.64 10.93 13.88
CA LEU A 169 2.49 11.92 14.56
C LEU A 169 2.56 13.22 13.75
N VAL A 170 2.83 13.13 12.46
CA VAL A 170 2.83 14.29 11.55
C VAL A 170 1.47 14.99 11.56
N GLY A 171 0.36 14.23 11.53
CA GLY A 171 -0.99 14.76 11.62
C GLY A 171 -1.23 15.56 12.89
N ARG A 172 -0.72 15.11 14.04
CA ARG A 172 -0.83 15.83 15.32
C ARG A 172 0.01 17.11 15.36
N LEU A 173 1.18 17.11 14.73
CA LEU A 173 2.06 18.27 14.68
C LEU A 173 1.54 19.36 13.72
N LEU A 174 0.79 18.96 12.69
CA LEU A 174 0.22 19.85 11.66
C LEU A 174 -1.26 20.17 11.93
N VAL A 175 -1.65 20.33 13.19
CA VAL A 175 -3.02 20.67 13.62
C VAL A 175 -3.39 22.08 13.17
N GLY A 176 -3.86 22.23 11.92
CA GLY A 176 -4.38 23.48 11.41
C GLY A 176 -4.82 23.39 9.94
N PRO A 177 -5.66 24.33 9.46
CA PRO A 177 -6.14 24.30 8.08
C PRO A 177 -5.01 24.32 7.05
N ARG A 178 -3.93 25.07 7.33
CA ARG A 178 -2.74 25.16 6.46
C ARG A 178 -1.94 23.85 6.47
N GLY A 179 -1.71 23.25 7.64
CA GLY A 179 -0.98 21.99 7.74
C GLY A 179 -1.69 20.85 7.02
N ARG A 180 -3.02 20.73 7.17
CA ARG A 180 -3.85 19.75 6.44
C ARG A 180 -3.77 19.91 4.92
N LEU A 181 -3.77 21.16 4.44
CA LEU A 181 -3.63 21.45 3.02
C LEU A 181 -2.24 21.03 2.50
N ILE A 182 -1.17 21.45 3.21
CA ILE A 182 0.20 21.11 2.84
C ILE A 182 0.37 19.58 2.78
N THR A 183 -0.07 18.86 3.81
CA THR A 183 0.01 17.40 3.85
C THR A 183 -0.76 16.77 2.68
N ALA A 184 -1.96 17.26 2.37
CA ALA A 184 -2.75 16.73 1.25
C ALA A 184 -2.09 17.00 -0.11
N LEU A 185 -1.54 18.20 -0.33
CA LEU A 185 -0.86 18.54 -1.58
C LEU A 185 0.45 17.77 -1.75
N VAL A 186 1.26 17.67 -0.69
CA VAL A 186 2.51 16.90 -0.73
C VAL A 186 2.22 15.42 -1.00
N SER A 187 1.26 14.82 -0.27
CA SER A 187 0.85 13.43 -0.53
C SER A 187 0.36 13.23 -1.96
N SER A 188 -0.47 14.16 -2.48
CA SER A 188 -0.96 14.08 -3.86
C SER A 188 0.15 14.20 -4.89
N ALA A 189 1.12 15.11 -4.68
CA ALA A 189 2.27 15.27 -5.57
C ALA A 189 3.15 14.00 -5.60
N VAL A 190 3.42 13.40 -4.44
CA VAL A 190 4.18 12.15 -4.35
C VAL A 190 3.44 11.01 -5.04
N ILE A 191 2.12 10.85 -4.79
CA ILE A 191 1.30 9.82 -5.43
C ILE A 191 1.28 10.00 -6.96
N ALA A 192 1.13 11.25 -7.44
CA ALA A 192 1.15 11.55 -8.86
C ALA A 192 2.51 11.23 -9.49
N ALA A 193 3.62 11.64 -8.85
CA ALA A 193 4.96 11.36 -9.34
C ALA A 193 5.23 9.84 -9.43
N LEU A 194 4.81 9.07 -8.42
CA LEU A 194 4.91 7.61 -8.42
C LEU A 194 4.02 6.97 -9.50
N GLY A 195 2.81 7.51 -9.72
CA GLY A 195 1.91 7.04 -10.78
C GLY A 195 2.47 7.29 -12.18
N ILE A 196 3.05 8.47 -12.41
CA ILE A 196 3.71 8.82 -13.68
C ILE A 196 4.96 7.95 -13.90
N GLY A 197 5.73 7.69 -12.84
CA GLY A 197 6.91 6.82 -12.92
C GLY A 197 6.60 5.35 -13.25
N LEU A 198 5.32 4.95 -13.22
CA LEU A 198 4.85 3.63 -13.66
C LEU A 198 4.54 3.57 -15.17
N LEU A 199 4.31 4.70 -15.83
CA LEU A 199 4.07 4.79 -17.27
C LEU A 199 5.35 4.65 -18.07
#